data_ac809f5f636b762bde0a903f4a6cd1c6
#
_entry.id   ac809f5f636b762bde0a903f4a6cd1c6
#
_cell.length_a   1.000
_cell.length_b   1.000
_cell.length_c   1.000
_cell.angle_alpha   90.00
_cell.angle_beta   90.00
_cell.angle_gamma   90.00
#
_symmetry.space_group_name_H-M   'P 1'
#
loop_
_entity.id
_entity.type
_entity.pdbx_description
1 polymer ?
#
loop_
_entity_poly.entity_id
_entity_poly.type
_entity_poly.pdbx_seq_one_letter_code
_entity_poly.pdbx_strand_id
1 'polypeptide(L)'
;MADEKVRDEAMQIIGMFQILPRLVVFDLDYTLWPFYCECRSKREMPSLYPQAKGIVSALKEKGIQMAIASRSPTSDIANTFIDKLNIKSMFVAKEIFSSWTHKTEHFQKIHTRTGVPFTDMLFFDDEDRNIKSVSKMGVTSILVGDGVTLGALRQGLTEFSQNHNTIEKNKQVWRNKYSGKAASSETDKD
;
A
#
# COMPACT_ATOMS: atom_id res chain seq x y z
N MET A 1 22.43 3.02 11.70
CA MET A 1 23.14 3.82 10.65
C MET A 1 22.73 3.46 9.23
N ALA A 2 22.74 2.20 8.84
CA ALA A 2 22.25 1.82 7.50
C ALA A 2 20.76 2.13 7.31
N ASP A 3 19.93 1.85 8.30
CA ASP A 3 18.49 2.16 8.26
C ASP A 3 18.21 3.66 8.21
N GLU A 4 19.01 4.46 8.89
CA GLU A 4 18.88 5.93 8.83
C GLU A 4 19.20 6.49 7.45
N LYS A 5 20.21 5.97 6.79
CA LYS A 5 20.56 6.37 5.42
C LYS A 5 19.43 6.03 4.45
N VAL A 6 18.89 4.82 4.54
CA VAL A 6 17.73 4.40 3.71
C VAL A 6 16.52 5.27 4.02
N ARG A 7 16.24 5.54 5.29
CA ARG A 7 15.16 6.45 5.68
C ARG A 7 15.31 7.83 5.05
N ASP A 8 16.50 8.42 5.11
CA ASP A 8 16.76 9.75 4.56
C ASP A 8 16.58 9.76 3.02
N GLU A 9 17.07 8.74 2.34
CA GLU A 9 16.85 8.58 0.89
C GLU A 9 15.37 8.39 0.56
N ALA A 10 14.64 7.59 1.33
CA ALA A 10 13.20 7.41 1.17
C ALA A 10 12.43 8.72 1.41
N MET A 11 12.82 9.50 2.42
CA MET A 11 12.26 10.82 2.68
C MET A 11 12.41 11.77 1.49
N GLN A 12 13.59 11.76 0.83
CA GLN A 12 13.82 12.54 -0.37
C GLN A 12 12.96 12.09 -1.54
N ILE A 13 12.81 10.78 -1.74
CA ILE A 13 11.94 10.22 -2.79
C ILE A 13 10.50 10.65 -2.56
N ILE A 14 9.97 10.48 -1.36
CA ILE A 14 8.60 10.88 -1.02
C ILE A 14 8.39 12.37 -1.24
N GLY A 15 9.38 13.18 -0.87
CA GLY A 15 9.33 14.64 -1.03
C GLY A 15 9.29 15.14 -2.47
N MET A 16 9.61 14.30 -3.46
CA MET A 16 9.54 14.66 -4.88
C MET A 16 8.11 14.59 -5.45
N PHE A 17 7.17 14.00 -4.72
CA PHE A 17 5.79 13.81 -5.19
C PHE A 17 4.84 14.75 -4.45
N GLN A 18 3.98 15.44 -5.18
CA GLN A 18 2.92 16.28 -4.62
C GLN A 18 1.65 15.45 -4.30
N ILE A 19 1.43 14.39 -5.08
CA ILE A 19 0.30 13.48 -4.92
C ILE A 19 0.81 12.20 -4.27
N LEU A 20 0.38 11.96 -3.03
CA LEU A 20 0.81 10.84 -2.21
C LEU A 20 -0.37 9.93 -1.84
N PRO A 21 -0.14 8.63 -1.70
CA PRO A 21 -1.17 7.74 -1.17
C PRO A 21 -1.52 8.10 0.27
N ARG A 22 -2.77 7.89 0.64
CA ARG A 22 -3.21 8.03 2.03
C ARG A 22 -2.84 6.80 2.87
N LEU A 23 -2.70 5.66 2.21
CA LEU A 23 -2.37 4.39 2.85
C LEU A 23 -1.44 3.57 1.96
N VAL A 24 -0.34 3.08 2.53
CA VAL A 24 0.54 2.10 1.90
C VAL A 24 0.35 0.76 2.59
N VAL A 25 0.04 -0.26 1.80
CA VAL A 25 -0.21 -1.63 2.27
C VAL A 25 0.94 -2.53 1.85
N PHE A 26 1.47 -3.29 2.80
CA PHE A 26 2.55 -4.24 2.57
C PHE A 26 2.10 -5.68 2.80
N ASP A 27 2.50 -6.58 1.91
CA ASP A 27 2.62 -7.99 2.23
C ASP A 27 3.79 -8.21 3.20
N LEU A 28 3.85 -9.37 3.85
CA LEU A 28 4.93 -9.74 4.77
C LEU A 28 5.98 -10.63 4.11
N ASP A 29 5.66 -11.91 3.88
CA ASP A 29 6.59 -12.91 3.36
C ASP A 29 7.14 -12.49 1.99
N TYR A 30 8.46 -12.45 1.86
CA TYR A 30 9.19 -12.02 0.66
C TYR A 30 8.86 -10.59 0.16
N THR A 31 8.25 -9.78 1.02
CA THR A 31 8.03 -8.35 0.77
C THR A 31 8.71 -7.49 1.84
N LEU A 32 8.41 -7.68 3.12
CA LEU A 32 9.10 -7.03 4.23
C LEU A 32 10.25 -7.87 4.79
N TRP A 33 10.09 -9.19 4.82
CA TRP A 33 11.13 -10.13 5.24
C TRP A 33 11.35 -11.26 4.22
N PRO A 34 12.59 -11.82 4.14
CA PRO A 34 12.98 -12.74 3.07
C PRO A 34 12.72 -14.22 3.40
N PHE A 35 11.53 -14.55 3.92
CA PHE A 35 11.16 -15.91 4.28
C PHE A 35 9.64 -16.07 4.40
N TYR A 36 9.18 -17.32 4.49
CA TYR A 36 7.82 -17.65 4.92
C TYR A 36 7.77 -17.77 6.44
N CYS A 37 7.02 -16.91 7.13
CA CYS A 37 6.94 -16.93 8.59
C CYS A 37 6.32 -18.23 9.13
N GLU A 38 5.46 -18.89 8.38
CA GLU A 38 4.91 -20.20 8.75
C GLU A 38 5.95 -21.32 8.87
N CYS A 39 7.11 -21.15 8.22
CA CYS A 39 8.24 -22.10 8.29
C CYS A 39 9.20 -21.78 9.43
N ARG A 40 8.88 -20.80 10.27
CA ARG A 40 9.74 -20.31 11.35
C ARG A 40 9.12 -20.55 12.72
N SER A 41 9.94 -20.41 13.76
CA SER A 41 9.52 -20.48 15.15
C SER A 41 9.43 -19.08 15.76
N LYS A 42 8.45 -18.86 16.65
CA LYS A 42 8.35 -17.63 17.47
C LYS A 42 9.59 -17.31 18.27
N ARG A 43 10.45 -18.32 18.53
CA ARG A 43 11.69 -18.17 19.28
C ARG A 43 12.80 -17.51 18.46
N GLU A 44 12.70 -17.56 17.14
CA GLU A 44 13.70 -16.97 16.25
C GLU A 44 13.65 -15.44 16.31
N MET A 45 14.81 -14.81 16.07
CA MET A 45 14.87 -13.38 15.82
C MET A 45 14.82 -13.14 14.31
N PRO A 46 13.73 -12.57 13.78
CA PRO A 46 13.61 -12.35 12.35
C PRO A 46 14.44 -11.14 11.90
N SER A 47 14.69 -11.06 10.61
CA SER A 47 15.28 -9.89 9.97
C SER A 47 14.42 -9.41 8.80
N LEU A 48 14.34 -8.10 8.62
CA LEU A 48 13.71 -7.47 7.47
C LEU A 48 14.66 -7.45 6.27
N TYR A 49 14.13 -7.27 5.07
CA TYR A 49 14.94 -6.87 3.93
C TYR A 49 15.72 -5.59 4.25
N PRO A 50 16.92 -5.40 3.65
CA PRO A 50 17.83 -4.32 4.06
C PRO A 50 17.26 -2.90 4.01
N GLN A 51 16.32 -2.63 3.09
CA GLN A 51 15.74 -1.29 2.93
C GLN A 51 14.35 -1.14 3.54
N ALA A 52 13.75 -2.23 4.04
CA ALA A 52 12.37 -2.22 4.50
C ALA A 52 12.15 -1.30 5.69
N LYS A 53 12.99 -1.37 6.72
CA LYS A 53 12.83 -0.57 7.94
C LYS A 53 12.95 0.91 7.68
N GLY A 54 13.92 1.32 6.87
CA GLY A 54 14.11 2.72 6.50
C GLY A 54 12.92 3.28 5.73
N ILE A 55 12.37 2.50 4.79
CA ILE A 55 11.19 2.88 4.00
C ILE A 55 9.96 3.04 4.91
N VAL A 56 9.69 2.07 5.78
CA VAL A 56 8.56 2.10 6.71
C VAL A 56 8.69 3.30 7.66
N SER A 57 9.88 3.55 8.19
CA SER A 57 10.15 4.70 9.04
C SER A 57 9.93 6.03 8.34
N ALA A 58 10.36 6.14 7.07
CA ALA A 58 10.17 7.35 6.27
C ALA A 58 8.69 7.65 5.99
N LEU A 59 7.93 6.62 5.62
CA LEU A 59 6.47 6.76 5.41
C LEU A 59 5.77 7.22 6.68
N LYS A 60 6.12 6.65 7.83
CA LYS A 60 5.60 7.05 9.14
C LYS A 60 5.91 8.51 9.44
N GLU A 61 7.15 8.92 9.25
CA GLU A 61 7.60 10.31 9.50
C GLU A 61 6.91 11.32 8.58
N LYS A 62 6.59 10.94 7.35
CA LYS A 62 5.82 11.76 6.41
C LYS A 62 4.30 11.76 6.68
N GLY A 63 3.85 11.07 7.71
CA GLY A 63 2.44 11.02 8.07
C GLY A 63 1.58 10.14 7.16
N ILE A 64 2.19 9.24 6.38
CA ILE A 64 1.47 8.30 5.53
C ILE A 64 1.13 7.06 6.35
N GLN A 65 -0.15 6.73 6.44
CA GLN A 65 -0.60 5.53 7.14
C GLN A 65 -0.17 4.26 6.42
N MET A 66 0.07 3.20 7.19
CA MET A 66 0.48 1.90 6.64
C MET A 66 -0.37 0.78 7.23
N ALA A 67 -0.55 -0.28 6.44
CA ALA A 67 -1.26 -1.48 6.82
C ALA A 67 -0.53 -2.72 6.31
N ILE A 68 -0.89 -3.88 6.86
CA ILE A 68 -0.40 -5.19 6.43
C ILE A 68 -1.55 -6.01 5.87
N ALA A 69 -1.32 -6.66 4.73
CA ALA A 69 -2.19 -7.66 4.13
C ALA A 69 -1.37 -8.91 3.83
N SER A 70 -1.53 -9.96 4.62
CA SER A 70 -0.81 -11.21 4.50
C SER A 70 -1.75 -12.41 4.49
N ARG A 71 -1.49 -13.37 3.61
CA ARG A 71 -2.20 -14.64 3.55
C ARG A 71 -1.58 -15.73 4.41
N SER A 72 -0.62 -15.39 5.27
CA SER A 72 0.00 -16.35 6.18
C SER A 72 -1.05 -17.01 7.08
N PRO A 73 -1.05 -18.34 7.20
CA PRO A 73 -1.94 -19.05 8.12
C PRO A 73 -1.52 -18.93 9.59
N THR A 74 -0.31 -18.44 9.85
CA THR A 74 0.27 -18.33 11.20
C THR A 74 0.35 -16.89 11.66
N SER A 75 -0.81 -16.27 11.88
CA SER A 75 -0.90 -14.87 12.32
C SER A 75 -0.17 -14.62 13.65
N ASP A 76 -0.13 -15.60 14.53
CA ASP A 76 0.58 -15.54 15.81
C ASP A 76 2.10 -15.39 15.64
N ILE A 77 2.72 -16.15 14.73
CA ILE A 77 4.14 -16.02 14.40
C ILE A 77 4.42 -14.66 13.76
N ALA A 78 3.60 -14.27 12.77
CA ALA A 78 3.74 -12.99 12.09
C ALA A 78 3.66 -11.81 13.05
N ASN A 79 2.68 -11.78 13.95
CA ASN A 79 2.53 -10.74 14.96
C ASN A 79 3.69 -10.72 15.96
N THR A 80 4.20 -11.90 16.36
CA THR A 80 5.39 -12.00 17.21
C THR A 80 6.61 -11.37 16.54
N PHE A 81 6.82 -11.63 15.26
CA PHE A 81 7.93 -11.05 14.49
C PHE A 81 7.81 -9.54 14.30
N ILE A 82 6.61 -9.05 14.02
CA ILE A 82 6.32 -7.62 13.91
C ILE A 82 6.66 -6.90 15.23
N ASP A 83 6.34 -7.52 16.37
CA ASP A 83 6.64 -6.98 17.68
C ASP A 83 8.16 -7.00 17.96
N LYS A 84 8.84 -8.13 17.70
CA LYS A 84 10.29 -8.25 17.86
C LYS A 84 11.09 -7.27 17.00
N LEU A 85 10.58 -6.93 15.82
CA LEU A 85 11.22 -5.98 14.89
C LEU A 85 10.91 -4.51 15.23
N ASN A 86 10.13 -4.26 16.29
CA ASN A 86 9.72 -2.91 16.70
C ASN A 86 9.01 -2.09 15.61
N ILE A 87 8.21 -2.77 14.79
CA ILE A 87 7.42 -2.11 13.73
C ILE A 87 5.92 -2.17 13.96
N LYS A 88 5.47 -2.73 15.08
CA LYS A 88 4.05 -2.88 15.42
C LYS A 88 3.29 -1.56 15.36
N SER A 89 3.86 -0.50 15.93
CA SER A 89 3.24 0.83 15.97
C SER A 89 3.19 1.55 14.62
N MET A 90 3.87 1.02 13.60
CA MET A 90 3.87 1.59 12.26
C MET A 90 2.57 1.36 11.50
N PHE A 91 1.79 0.35 11.89
CA PHE A 91 0.63 -0.10 11.12
C PHE A 91 -0.68 0.22 11.82
N VAL A 92 -1.60 0.87 11.09
CA VAL A 92 -2.96 1.20 11.57
C VAL A 92 -3.92 0.03 11.43
N ALA A 93 -3.61 -0.94 10.57
CA ALA A 93 -4.38 -2.17 10.38
C ALA A 93 -3.45 -3.31 10.00
N LYS A 94 -3.75 -4.51 10.48
CA LYS A 94 -3.02 -5.74 10.14
C LYS A 94 -4.05 -6.84 9.87
N GLU A 95 -4.17 -7.22 8.60
CA GLU A 95 -5.02 -8.31 8.17
C GLU A 95 -4.14 -9.49 7.76
N ILE A 96 -4.02 -10.47 8.66
CA ILE A 96 -3.15 -11.64 8.51
C ILE A 96 -4.00 -12.89 8.68
N PHE A 97 -4.41 -13.48 7.57
CA PHE A 97 -5.23 -14.70 7.54
C PHE A 97 -5.19 -15.35 6.15
N SER A 98 -5.44 -16.67 6.10
CA SER A 98 -5.59 -17.40 4.84
C SER A 98 -6.89 -17.01 4.15
N SER A 99 -6.82 -16.83 2.82
CA SER A 99 -8.00 -16.57 2.01
C SER A 99 -7.80 -17.10 0.59
N TRP A 100 -8.89 -17.52 -0.05
CA TRP A 100 -8.91 -17.95 -1.45
C TRP A 100 -9.06 -16.78 -2.43
N THR A 101 -9.27 -15.56 -1.92
CA THR A 101 -9.62 -14.39 -2.73
C THR A 101 -8.42 -13.58 -3.23
N HIS A 102 -7.20 -14.08 -3.09
CA HIS A 102 -5.97 -13.34 -3.44
C HIS A 102 -5.94 -11.92 -2.87
N LYS A 103 -6.22 -11.80 -1.57
CA LYS A 103 -6.21 -10.56 -0.77
C LYS A 103 -7.35 -9.58 -0.97
N THR A 104 -8.36 -9.87 -1.78
CA THR A 104 -9.51 -8.96 -1.89
C THR A 104 -10.25 -8.81 -0.56
N GLU A 105 -10.43 -9.89 0.22
CA GLU A 105 -11.01 -9.82 1.57
C GLU A 105 -10.15 -9.00 2.52
N HIS A 106 -8.82 -9.14 2.45
CA HIS A 106 -7.88 -8.36 3.25
C HIS A 106 -8.07 -6.86 3.00
N PHE A 107 -8.14 -6.46 1.73
CA PHE A 107 -8.32 -5.06 1.36
C PHE A 107 -9.69 -4.51 1.71
N GLN A 108 -10.75 -5.30 1.61
CA GLN A 108 -12.08 -4.89 2.07
C GLN A 108 -12.09 -4.60 3.57
N LYS A 109 -11.45 -5.45 4.39
CA LYS A 109 -11.31 -5.22 5.83
C LYS A 109 -10.46 -3.99 6.15
N ILE A 110 -9.36 -3.80 5.45
CA ILE A 110 -8.50 -2.61 5.59
C ILE A 110 -9.31 -1.35 5.26
N HIS A 111 -10.05 -1.36 4.15
CA HIS A 111 -10.91 -0.24 3.76
C HIS A 111 -11.96 0.07 4.84
N THR A 112 -12.61 -0.95 5.38
CA THR A 112 -13.62 -0.78 6.45
C THR A 112 -13.00 -0.20 7.72
N ARG A 113 -11.80 -0.66 8.11
CA ARG A 113 -11.11 -0.17 9.32
C ARG A 113 -10.55 1.22 9.20
N THR A 114 -10.04 1.59 8.03
CA THR A 114 -9.33 2.86 7.84
C THR A 114 -10.19 3.95 7.22
N GLY A 115 -11.26 3.58 6.52
CA GLY A 115 -12.06 4.50 5.73
C GLY A 115 -11.36 5.02 4.48
N VAL A 116 -10.16 4.54 4.17
CA VAL A 116 -9.39 4.99 2.99
C VAL A 116 -9.94 4.32 1.73
N PRO A 117 -10.29 5.07 0.68
CA PRO A 117 -10.72 4.50 -0.59
C PRO A 117 -9.60 3.67 -1.24
N PHE A 118 -9.96 2.64 -1.99
CA PHE A 118 -8.97 1.81 -2.71
C PHE A 118 -8.10 2.61 -3.65
N THR A 119 -8.65 3.64 -4.30
CA THR A 119 -7.91 4.52 -5.21
C THR A 119 -6.85 5.39 -4.50
N ASP A 120 -6.89 5.50 -3.19
CA ASP A 120 -5.91 6.23 -2.37
C ASP A 120 -4.88 5.30 -1.71
N MET A 121 -4.86 4.03 -2.11
CA MET A 121 -3.95 3.01 -1.59
C MET A 121 -2.85 2.67 -2.59
N LEU A 122 -1.66 2.42 -2.05
CA LEU A 122 -0.50 1.86 -2.75
C LEU A 122 -0.13 0.52 -2.08
N PHE A 123 0.10 -0.52 -2.86
CA PHE A 123 0.33 -1.88 -2.37
C PHE A 123 1.59 -2.49 -2.96
N PHE A 124 2.37 -3.16 -2.11
CA PHE A 124 3.57 -3.91 -2.48
C PHE A 124 3.42 -5.39 -2.10
N ASP A 125 3.65 -6.26 -3.05
CA ASP A 125 3.56 -7.73 -2.88
C ASP A 125 4.49 -8.43 -3.85
N ASP A 126 4.96 -9.63 -3.51
CA ASP A 126 5.84 -10.45 -4.35
C ASP A 126 5.08 -11.44 -5.24
N GLU A 127 3.78 -11.60 -5.07
CA GLU A 127 2.95 -12.52 -5.84
C GLU A 127 2.08 -11.82 -6.89
N ASP A 128 2.31 -12.15 -8.16
CA ASP A 128 1.60 -11.57 -9.29
C ASP A 128 0.06 -11.72 -9.22
N ARG A 129 -0.44 -12.85 -8.72
CA ARG A 129 -1.89 -13.07 -8.58
C ARG A 129 -2.54 -12.12 -7.56
N ASN A 130 -1.84 -11.77 -6.49
CA ASN A 130 -2.33 -10.78 -5.53
C ASN A 130 -2.34 -9.38 -6.15
N ILE A 131 -1.27 -9.03 -6.89
CA ILE A 131 -1.18 -7.77 -7.64
C ILE A 131 -2.35 -7.62 -8.61
N LYS A 132 -2.63 -8.64 -9.40
CA LYS A 132 -3.74 -8.62 -10.38
C LYS A 132 -5.10 -8.47 -9.72
N SER A 133 -5.37 -9.23 -8.65
CA SER A 133 -6.66 -9.18 -7.96
C SER A 133 -6.89 -7.84 -7.25
N VAL A 134 -5.89 -7.32 -6.58
CA VAL A 134 -5.97 -6.06 -5.83
C VAL A 134 -6.02 -4.85 -6.76
N SER A 135 -5.28 -4.88 -7.89
CA SER A 135 -5.33 -3.83 -8.91
C SER A 135 -6.74 -3.61 -9.45
N LYS A 136 -7.51 -4.68 -9.61
CA LYS A 136 -8.91 -4.60 -10.08
C LYS A 136 -9.83 -3.86 -9.12
N MET A 137 -9.45 -3.74 -7.86
CA MET A 137 -10.20 -2.98 -6.85
C MET A 137 -9.95 -1.47 -6.95
N GLY A 138 -8.97 -1.04 -7.72
CA GLY A 138 -8.57 0.36 -7.88
C GLY A 138 -7.29 0.73 -7.12
N VAL A 139 -6.66 -0.22 -6.44
CA VAL A 139 -5.40 -0.04 -5.70
C VAL A 139 -4.23 0.00 -6.67
N THR A 140 -3.34 0.98 -6.56
CA THR A 140 -2.06 0.97 -7.27
C THR A 140 -1.18 -0.12 -6.65
N SER A 141 -0.84 -1.14 -7.43
CA SER A 141 -0.21 -2.37 -6.93
C SER A 141 1.11 -2.63 -7.66
N ILE A 142 2.17 -2.87 -6.88
CA ILE A 142 3.55 -3.00 -7.36
C ILE A 142 4.09 -4.38 -6.99
N LEU A 143 4.51 -5.13 -8.01
CA LEU A 143 5.20 -6.40 -7.82
C LEU A 143 6.65 -6.13 -7.41
N VAL A 144 7.10 -6.76 -6.31
CA VAL A 144 8.48 -6.67 -5.85
C VAL A 144 9.18 -8.02 -6.03
N GLY A 145 10.44 -8.00 -6.49
CA GLY A 145 11.24 -9.22 -6.72
C GLY A 145 12.06 -9.62 -5.50
N ASP A 146 12.81 -8.68 -4.95
CA ASP A 146 13.73 -8.88 -3.83
C ASP A 146 13.31 -8.07 -2.60
N GLY A 147 12.03 -8.13 -2.26
CA GLY A 147 11.45 -7.33 -1.20
C GLY A 147 11.25 -5.86 -1.58
N VAL A 148 10.74 -5.08 -0.64
CA VAL A 148 10.56 -3.64 -0.85
C VAL A 148 11.92 -2.93 -0.86
N THR A 149 12.14 -2.11 -1.88
CA THR A 149 13.38 -1.34 -2.10
C THR A 149 13.05 0.13 -2.35
N LEU A 150 14.06 0.98 -2.30
CA LEU A 150 13.94 2.39 -2.68
C LEU A 150 13.47 2.54 -4.13
N GLY A 151 13.94 1.66 -5.03
CA GLY A 151 13.48 1.60 -6.41
C GLY A 151 11.99 1.25 -6.52
N ALA A 152 11.53 0.27 -5.76
CA ALA A 152 10.11 -0.09 -5.70
C ALA A 152 9.25 1.06 -5.13
N LEU A 153 9.73 1.74 -4.09
CA LEU A 153 9.06 2.91 -3.53
C LEU A 153 8.89 4.02 -4.59
N ARG A 154 9.96 4.35 -5.30
CA ARG A 154 9.92 5.34 -6.39
C ARG A 154 8.94 4.93 -7.48
N GLN A 155 8.99 3.69 -7.93
CA GLN A 155 8.05 3.13 -8.93
C GLN A 155 6.61 3.25 -8.44
N GLY A 156 6.34 2.83 -7.21
CA GLY A 156 5.00 2.86 -6.61
C GLY A 156 4.43 4.28 -6.53
N LEU A 157 5.20 5.23 -6.06
CA LEU A 157 4.78 6.62 -5.97
C LEU A 157 4.57 7.25 -7.35
N THR A 158 5.40 6.89 -8.33
CA THR A 158 5.24 7.34 -9.72
C THR A 158 3.94 6.82 -10.32
N GLU A 159 3.68 5.53 -10.23
CA GLU A 159 2.45 4.90 -10.76
C GLU A 159 1.21 5.40 -10.01
N PHE A 160 1.29 5.57 -8.70
CA PHE A 160 0.19 6.14 -7.91
C PHE A 160 -0.17 7.54 -8.39
N SER A 161 0.83 8.40 -8.59
CA SER A 161 0.64 9.77 -9.09
C SER A 161 0.01 9.78 -10.48
N GLN A 162 0.46 8.92 -11.39
CA GLN A 162 -0.10 8.78 -12.73
C GLN A 162 -1.55 8.30 -12.71
N ASN A 163 -1.86 7.29 -11.90
CA ASN A 163 -3.22 6.76 -11.76
C ASN A 163 -4.17 7.82 -11.18
N HIS A 164 -3.73 8.56 -10.19
CA HIS A 164 -4.51 9.64 -9.59
C HIS A 164 -4.83 10.75 -10.59
N ASN A 165 -3.84 11.20 -11.38
CA ASN A 165 -4.03 12.19 -12.43
C ASN A 165 -5.04 11.71 -13.49
N THR A 166 -5.00 10.45 -13.88
CA THR A 166 -5.95 9.86 -14.82
C THR A 166 -7.37 9.88 -14.28
N ILE A 167 -7.55 9.52 -13.01
CA ILE A 167 -8.86 9.57 -12.32
C ILE A 167 -9.42 10.99 -12.30
N GLU A 168 -8.61 11.98 -11.92
CA GLU A 168 -9.05 13.38 -11.88
C GLU A 168 -9.39 13.95 -13.25
N LYS A 169 -8.63 13.61 -14.30
CA LYS A 169 -8.96 13.98 -15.69
C LYS A 169 -10.28 13.39 -16.13
N ASN A 170 -10.54 12.13 -15.82
CA ASN A 170 -11.80 11.47 -16.16
C ASN A 170 -12.99 12.11 -15.45
N LYS A 171 -12.85 12.45 -14.16
CA LYS A 171 -13.87 13.20 -13.41
C LYS A 171 -14.15 14.55 -14.04
N GLN A 172 -13.12 15.29 -14.47
CA GLN A 172 -13.27 16.61 -15.10
C GLN A 172 -13.98 16.51 -16.44
N VAL A 173 -13.62 15.53 -17.27
CA VAL A 173 -14.31 15.27 -18.55
C VAL A 173 -15.80 14.96 -18.30
N TRP A 174 -16.10 14.14 -17.30
CA TRP A 174 -17.48 13.82 -16.93
C TRP A 174 -18.25 15.05 -16.47
N ARG A 175 -17.69 15.87 -15.57
CA ARG A 175 -18.29 17.13 -15.10
C ARG A 175 -18.58 18.06 -16.27
N ASN A 176 -17.63 18.26 -17.17
CA ASN A 176 -17.79 19.12 -18.33
C ASN A 176 -18.90 18.63 -19.27
N LYS A 177 -19.03 17.29 -19.42
CA LYS A 177 -20.06 16.67 -20.28
C LYS A 177 -21.47 16.83 -19.72
N TYR A 178 -21.63 16.79 -18.39
CA TYR A 178 -22.95 16.76 -17.75
C TYR A 178 -23.37 18.11 -17.12
N SER A 179 -22.47 19.03 -16.81
CA SER A 179 -22.82 20.38 -16.38
C SER A 179 -23.42 21.22 -17.51
N GLY A 180 -23.06 20.96 -18.77
CA GLY A 180 -23.67 21.62 -19.93
C GLY A 180 -25.11 21.19 -20.23
N LYS A 181 -25.59 20.04 -19.71
CA LYS A 181 -26.95 19.56 -19.89
C LYS A 181 -27.96 20.15 -18.89
N ALA A 182 -27.51 20.57 -17.74
CA ALA A 182 -28.37 21.20 -16.71
C ALA A 182 -28.77 22.64 -17.09
N ALA A 183 -27.90 23.33 -17.83
CA ALA A 183 -28.17 24.71 -18.27
C ALA A 183 -29.11 24.81 -19.51
N SER A 184 -29.29 23.73 -20.28
CA SER A 184 -30.13 23.72 -21.47
C SER A 184 -31.60 23.31 -21.23
N SER A 185 -31.96 22.90 -20.01
CA SER A 185 -33.33 22.50 -19.65
C SER A 185 -34.17 23.60 -19.01
N GLU A 186 -33.61 24.78 -18.75
CA GLU A 186 -34.32 25.92 -18.14
C GLU A 186 -34.77 27.01 -19.13
N THR A 187 -34.55 26.84 -20.44
CA THR A 187 -34.88 27.89 -21.43
C THR A 187 -36.11 27.61 -22.30
N ASP A 188 -36.89 26.57 -22.03
CA ASP A 188 -38.14 26.30 -22.74
C ASP A 188 -39.34 26.26 -21.78
N LYS A 189 -39.65 27.40 -21.14
CA LYS A 189 -40.99 27.69 -20.57
C LYS A 189 -41.21 29.21 -20.57
N ASP A 190 -41.69 29.71 -21.72
CA ASP A 190 -42.56 30.87 -21.83
C ASP A 190 -43.50 30.64 -23.00
#